data_f693790f00dacf2db11488dc28f503e4
#
_entry.id   f693790f00dacf2db11488dc28f503e4
#
_cell.length_a   1.000
_cell.length_b   1.000
_cell.length_c   1.000
_cell.angle_alpha   90.00
_cell.angle_beta   90.00
_cell.angle_gamma   90.00
#
_symmetry.space_group_name_H-M   'P 1'
#
loop_
_entity.id
_entity.type
_entity.pdbx_description
1 polymer ?
#
loop_
_entity_poly.entity_id
_entity_poly.type
_entity_poly.pdbx_seq_one_letter_code
_entity_poly.pdbx_strand_id
1 'polypeptide(L)'
;MKNGDINDFLDQLYYGGELVFEYAGSKYFIQGWTTTDRNFMVLDFVRDDEFKSYLWTHEAKTMKECADAFLSAPLWNGQDFLQIQDDVAWTDW
;
A
#
# COMPACT_ATOMS: atom_id res chain seq x y z
N MET A 1 6.30 0.76 13.01
CA MET A 1 4.98 0.21 12.62
C MET A 1 4.36 -0.48 13.82
N LYS A 2 3.07 -0.29 14.02
CA LYS A 2 2.33 -0.93 15.12
C LYS A 2 1.78 -2.26 14.64
N ASN A 3 1.69 -3.24 15.53
CA ASN A 3 1.14 -4.58 15.28
C ASN A 3 1.90 -5.40 14.24
N GLY A 4 3.16 -5.10 14.02
CA GLY A 4 3.99 -5.84 13.07
C GLY A 4 5.33 -5.17 12.87
N ASP A 5 6.19 -5.85 12.13
CA ASP A 5 7.52 -5.38 11.81
C ASP A 5 7.51 -4.72 10.43
N ILE A 6 8.10 -3.53 10.32
CA ILE A 6 8.15 -2.79 9.06
C ILE A 6 8.88 -3.58 7.96
N ASN A 7 9.91 -4.33 8.31
CA ASN A 7 10.65 -5.10 7.31
C ASN A 7 9.80 -6.25 6.75
N ASP A 8 9.00 -6.91 7.58
CA ASP A 8 8.07 -7.95 7.13
C ASP A 8 6.98 -7.36 6.23
N PHE A 9 6.46 -6.19 6.59
CA PHE A 9 5.48 -5.48 5.76
C PHE A 9 6.08 -5.14 4.39
N LEU A 10 7.29 -4.59 4.36
CA LEU A 10 7.97 -4.24 3.11
C LEU A 10 8.26 -5.47 2.26
N ASP A 11 8.67 -6.59 2.86
CA ASP A 11 8.89 -7.83 2.12
C ASP A 11 7.63 -8.27 1.39
N GLN A 12 6.48 -8.24 2.06
CA GLN A 12 5.20 -8.61 1.45
C GLN A 12 4.78 -7.60 0.38
N LEU A 13 5.03 -6.31 0.62
CA LEU A 13 4.75 -5.27 -0.35
C LEU A 13 5.51 -5.50 -1.67
N TYR A 14 6.79 -5.84 -1.58
CA TYR A 14 7.63 -6.08 -2.76
C TYR A 14 7.19 -7.32 -3.55
N TYR A 15 6.49 -8.25 -2.93
CA TYR A 15 5.88 -9.39 -3.62
C TYR A 15 4.49 -9.07 -4.19
N GLY A 16 3.97 -7.88 -3.95
CA GLY A 16 2.62 -7.51 -4.40
C GLY A 16 1.52 -8.13 -3.57
N GLY A 17 1.80 -8.46 -2.31
CA GLY A 17 0.82 -9.05 -1.40
C GLY A 17 -0.34 -8.12 -1.08
N GLU A 18 -1.43 -8.70 -0.60
CA GLU A 18 -2.58 -7.96 -0.09
C GLU A 18 -2.30 -7.56 1.35
N LEU A 19 -2.24 -6.26 1.61
CA LEU A 19 -1.92 -5.73 2.93
C LEU A 19 -2.98 -4.72 3.36
N VAL A 20 -3.39 -4.81 4.63
CA VAL A 20 -4.34 -3.88 5.24
C VAL A 20 -3.64 -3.16 6.38
N PHE A 21 -3.80 -1.85 6.42
CA PHE A 21 -3.22 -1.05 7.50
C PHE A 21 -4.13 0.11 7.87
N GLU A 22 -3.93 0.64 9.08
CA GLU A 22 -4.66 1.81 9.56
C GLU A 22 -3.71 2.96 9.82
N TYR A 23 -4.16 4.17 9.45
CA TYR A 23 -3.46 5.39 9.75
C TYR A 23 -4.47 6.53 9.93
N ALA A 24 -4.30 7.31 11.00
CA ALA A 24 -5.13 8.48 11.29
C ALA A 24 -6.65 8.21 11.23
N GLY A 25 -7.07 7.06 11.73
CA GLY A 25 -8.48 6.68 11.81
C GLY A 25 -9.05 6.08 10.52
N SER A 26 -8.27 5.95 9.47
CA SER A 26 -8.68 5.34 8.20
C SER A 26 -8.00 4.00 7.97
N LYS A 27 -8.73 3.05 7.40
CA LYS A 27 -8.20 1.74 7.04
C LYS A 27 -7.95 1.69 5.54
N TYR A 28 -6.76 1.25 5.16
CA TYR A 28 -6.30 1.20 3.78
C TYR A 28 -6.02 -0.24 3.36
N PHE A 29 -6.18 -0.49 2.07
CA PHE A 29 -5.84 -1.76 1.44
C PHE A 29 -4.90 -1.49 0.28
N ILE A 30 -3.77 -2.20 0.25
CA ILE A 30 -2.84 -2.15 -0.87
C ILE A 30 -2.64 -3.55 -1.43
N GLN A 31 -2.59 -3.67 -2.74
CA GLN A 31 -2.28 -4.93 -3.42
C GLN A 31 -1.58 -4.67 -4.73
N GLY A 32 -0.79 -5.65 -5.15
CA GLY A 32 -0.19 -5.68 -6.47
C GLY A 32 -0.62 -6.93 -7.22
N TRP A 33 -0.53 -6.90 -8.55
CA TRP A 33 -0.71 -8.06 -9.40
C TRP A 33 0.13 -7.94 -10.66
N THR A 34 0.33 -9.07 -11.33
CA THR A 34 1.14 -9.16 -12.53
C THR A 34 0.30 -9.66 -13.69
N THR A 35 0.39 -8.98 -14.82
CA THR A 35 -0.10 -9.47 -16.12
C THR A 35 1.07 -10.03 -16.90
N THR A 36 0.86 -10.38 -18.18
CA THR A 36 1.89 -11.03 -19.01
C THR A 36 3.22 -10.28 -19.05
N ASP A 37 3.17 -8.94 -19.11
CA ASP A 37 4.37 -8.10 -19.28
C ASP A 37 4.40 -6.86 -18.39
N ARG A 38 3.44 -6.72 -17.48
CA ARG A 38 3.30 -5.53 -16.62
C ARG A 38 2.96 -5.92 -15.19
N ASN A 39 3.36 -5.04 -14.28
CA ASN A 39 3.02 -5.13 -12.87
C ASN A 39 2.22 -3.89 -12.48
N PHE A 40 1.23 -4.09 -11.62
CA PHE A 40 0.34 -3.05 -11.14
C PHE A 40 0.30 -3.06 -9.63
N MET A 41 0.07 -1.88 -9.05
CA MET A 41 -0.20 -1.75 -7.61
C MET A 41 -1.25 -0.69 -7.40
N VAL A 42 -2.17 -0.94 -6.47
CA VAL A 42 -3.26 -0.03 -6.16
C VAL A 42 -3.41 0.14 -4.66
N LEU A 43 -3.85 1.34 -4.26
CA LEU A 43 -4.21 1.65 -2.88
C LEU A 43 -5.67 2.07 -2.84
N ASP A 44 -6.43 1.54 -1.88
CA ASP A 44 -7.82 1.88 -1.68
C ASP A 44 -8.14 1.96 -0.18
N PHE A 45 -9.29 2.55 0.15
CA PHE A 45 -9.85 2.45 1.49
C PHE A 45 -10.59 1.14 1.67
N VAL A 46 -10.48 0.56 2.86
CA VAL A 46 -11.38 -0.52 3.27
C VAL A 46 -12.70 0.11 3.69
N ARG A 47 -13.77 -0.18 2.97
CA ARG A 47 -15.10 0.39 3.20
C ARG A 47 -16.17 -0.66 3.08
N ASP A 48 -17.30 -0.39 3.70
CA ASP A 48 -18.52 -1.18 3.53
C ASP A 48 -19.35 -0.71 2.33
N ASP A 49 -19.03 0.45 1.76
CA ASP A 49 -19.74 1.04 0.62
C ASP A 49 -19.07 0.66 -0.71
N GLU A 50 -19.75 0.99 -1.80
CA GLU A 50 -19.27 0.66 -3.14
C GLU A 50 -17.92 1.26 -3.45
N PHE A 51 -17.07 0.47 -4.13
CA PHE A 51 -15.85 0.93 -4.74
C PHE A 51 -16.15 2.03 -5.77
N LYS A 52 -15.45 3.14 -5.69
CA LYS A 52 -15.59 4.25 -6.63
C LYS A 52 -14.35 4.50 -7.46
N SER A 53 -13.19 4.57 -6.84
CA SER A 53 -11.91 4.75 -7.50
C SER A 53 -10.78 4.44 -6.54
N TYR A 54 -9.65 4.05 -7.07
CA TYR A 54 -8.46 3.87 -6.25
C TYR A 54 -7.92 5.22 -5.79
N LEU A 55 -7.36 5.25 -4.59
CA LEU A 55 -6.67 6.44 -4.08
C LEU A 55 -5.38 6.69 -4.82
N TRP A 56 -4.73 5.63 -5.27
CA TRP A 56 -3.47 5.66 -5.98
C TRP A 56 -3.30 4.38 -6.78
N THR A 57 -2.72 4.51 -7.97
CA THR A 57 -2.38 3.37 -8.82
C THR A 57 -1.02 3.59 -9.46
N HIS A 58 -0.32 2.50 -9.76
CA HIS A 58 0.94 2.56 -10.48
C HIS A 58 1.11 1.32 -11.35
N GLU A 59 1.69 1.51 -12.53
CA GLU A 59 2.04 0.46 -13.47
C GLU A 59 3.54 0.54 -13.77
N ALA A 60 4.23 -0.60 -13.74
CA ALA A 60 5.66 -0.64 -14.01
C ALA A 60 6.08 -2.01 -14.58
N LYS A 61 7.32 -2.12 -14.99
CA LYS A 61 7.88 -3.38 -15.51
C LYS A 61 8.13 -4.42 -14.43
N THR A 62 8.38 -3.98 -13.19
CA THR A 62 8.65 -4.87 -12.07
C THR A 62 7.77 -4.47 -10.88
N MET A 63 7.49 -5.45 -10.01
CA MET A 63 6.76 -5.17 -8.76
C MET A 63 7.59 -4.30 -7.82
N LYS A 64 8.92 -4.42 -7.85
CA LYS A 64 9.80 -3.57 -7.08
C LYS A 64 9.61 -2.08 -7.43
N GLU A 65 9.50 -1.76 -8.71
CA GLU A 65 9.25 -0.37 -9.14
C GLU A 65 7.91 0.13 -8.65
N CYS A 66 6.87 -0.72 -8.65
CA CYS A 66 5.56 -0.37 -8.08
C CYS A 66 5.65 -0.09 -6.59
N ALA A 67 6.31 -0.97 -5.84
CA ALA A 67 6.48 -0.80 -4.40
C ALA A 67 7.29 0.45 -4.07
N ASP A 68 8.39 0.70 -4.79
CA ASP A 68 9.19 1.90 -4.60
C ASP A 68 8.38 3.17 -4.88
N ALA A 69 7.54 3.15 -5.92
CA ALA A 69 6.65 4.26 -6.25
C ALA A 69 5.64 4.52 -5.13
N PHE A 70 5.04 3.47 -4.56
CA PHE A 70 4.14 3.60 -3.42
C PHE A 70 4.84 4.21 -2.21
N LEU A 71 6.02 3.70 -1.88
CA LEU A 71 6.76 4.14 -0.69
C LEU A 71 7.19 5.61 -0.77
N SER A 72 7.36 6.13 -1.98
CA SER A 72 7.78 7.52 -2.19
C SER A 72 6.62 8.47 -2.53
N ALA A 73 5.40 7.96 -2.72
CA ALA A 73 4.24 8.78 -3.07
C ALA A 73 3.80 9.61 -1.85
N PRO A 74 3.67 10.94 -1.99
CA PRO A 74 3.30 11.82 -0.87
C PRO A 74 1.79 11.82 -0.62
N LEU A 75 1.24 10.68 -0.21
CA LEU A 75 -0.20 10.41 -0.13
C LEU A 75 -0.86 10.97 1.14
N TRP A 76 -0.10 11.26 2.18
CA TRP A 76 -0.62 11.68 3.48
C TRP A 76 -0.11 13.07 3.83
N ASN A 77 -0.83 14.09 3.37
CA ASN A 77 -0.49 15.51 3.59
C ASN A 77 0.94 15.85 3.18
N GLY A 78 1.39 15.32 2.02
CA GLY A 78 2.74 15.54 1.51
C GLY A 78 3.79 14.61 2.10
N GLN A 79 3.40 13.69 2.98
CA GLN A 79 4.28 12.68 3.57
C GLN A 79 4.12 11.34 2.87
N ASP A 80 5.22 10.62 2.71
CA ASP A 80 5.20 9.27 2.16
C ASP A 80 4.99 8.22 3.26
N PHE A 81 4.83 6.96 2.83
CA PHE A 81 4.55 5.87 3.77
C PHE A 81 5.65 5.68 4.81
N LEU A 82 6.92 5.79 4.42
CA LEU A 82 8.04 5.61 5.34
C LEU A 82 8.11 6.71 6.39
N GLN A 83 7.67 7.93 6.04
CA GLN A 83 7.62 9.04 6.99
C GLN A 83 6.53 8.85 8.04
N ILE A 84 5.42 8.21 7.70
CA ILE A 84 4.29 8.00 8.63
C ILE A 84 4.30 6.64 9.30
N GLN A 85 5.21 5.73 8.94
CA GLN A 85 5.12 4.31 9.30
C GLN A 85 5.13 4.05 10.81
N ASP A 86 5.71 4.92 11.63
CA ASP A 86 5.68 4.76 13.10
C ASP A 86 4.25 4.82 13.66
N ASP A 87 3.36 5.57 12.97
CA ASP A 87 1.97 5.75 13.36
C ASP A 87 1.01 4.82 12.60
N VAL A 88 1.53 4.00 11.70
CA VAL A 88 0.74 3.04 10.94
C VAL A 88 0.60 1.73 11.71
N ALA A 89 -0.60 1.21 11.80
CA ALA A 89 -0.88 -0.10 12.38
C ALA A 89 -1.15 -1.12 11.27
N TRP A 90 -0.40 -2.21 11.26
CA TRP A 90 -0.65 -3.33 10.35
C TRP A 90 -1.81 -4.14 10.89
N THR A 91 -2.88 -4.28 10.11
CA THR A 91 -4.11 -4.93 10.55
C THR A 91 -4.52 -6.05 9.61
N ASP A 92 -5.51 -6.83 10.04
CA ASP A 92 -6.24 -7.73 9.18
C ASP A 92 -7.57 -7.08 8.76
N TRP A 93 -8.28 -7.76 7.86
CA TRP A 93 -9.61 -7.34 7.37
C TRP A 93 -10.63 -7.03 8.47
#